data_c0e0187f8f05894b52ef6a77a64b47f0
#
_entry.id   c0e0187f8f05894b52ef6a77a64b47f0
#
_cell.length_a   1.000
_cell.length_b   1.000
_cell.length_c   1.000
_cell.angle_alpha   90.00
_cell.angle_beta   90.00
_cell.angle_gamma   90.00
#
_symmetry.space_group_name_H-M   'P 1'
#
loop_
_entity.id
_entity.type
_entity.pdbx_description
1 polymer ?
#
loop_
_entity_poly.entity_id
_entity_poly.type
_entity_poly.pdbx_seq_one_letter_code
_entity_poly.pdbx_strand_id
1 'polypeptide(L)'
;MPCIEVKTSVKATKEQKDTLKARLGQDIRTIPGKSEAWLMVVINDGLDVYFQGDGDTPAAFIEVKIYGHASPEAFDALTGKITAAVHDVFAIDPGRVYVKYEEVENWGFNGSNF
;
A
#
# COMPACT_ATOMS: atom_id res chain seq x y z
N MET A 1 1.54 10.27 10.09
CA MET A 1 2.34 9.03 10.12
C MET A 1 1.60 7.96 9.31
N PRO A 2 1.95 7.72 8.07
CA PRO A 2 1.40 6.60 7.34
C PRO A 2 2.44 5.50 7.08
N CYS A 3 1.96 4.27 6.98
CA CYS A 3 2.75 3.13 6.53
C CYS A 3 1.91 2.35 5.50
N ILE A 4 2.48 2.10 4.34
CA ILE A 4 1.86 1.25 3.33
C ILE A 4 2.71 -0.01 3.20
N GLU A 5 2.11 -1.16 3.48
CA GLU A 5 2.74 -2.45 3.34
C GLU A 5 2.14 -3.18 2.13
N VAL A 6 2.99 -3.57 1.20
CA VAL A 6 2.58 -4.28 -0.02
C VAL A 6 3.08 -5.73 0.09
N LYS A 7 2.14 -6.67 0.09
CA LYS A 7 2.44 -8.11 0.03
C LYS A 7 1.99 -8.62 -1.32
N THR A 8 2.89 -9.24 -2.07
CA THR A 8 2.55 -9.69 -3.42
C THR A 8 3.27 -10.99 -3.79
N SER A 9 2.66 -11.75 -4.68
CA SER A 9 3.27 -12.93 -5.28
C SER A 9 4.26 -12.58 -6.40
N VAL A 10 4.19 -11.36 -6.94
CA VAL A 10 5.14 -10.90 -7.97
C VAL A 10 6.54 -10.82 -7.38
N LYS A 11 7.52 -11.35 -8.11
CA LYS A 11 8.92 -11.17 -7.77
C LYS A 11 9.42 -9.91 -8.46
N ALA A 12 9.49 -8.82 -7.71
CA ALA A 12 9.74 -7.49 -8.27
C ALA A 12 11.24 -7.21 -8.43
N THR A 13 11.58 -6.46 -9.47
CA THR A 13 12.93 -5.90 -9.62
C THR A 13 13.07 -4.68 -8.70
N LYS A 14 14.32 -4.27 -8.44
CA LYS A 14 14.55 -3.05 -7.68
C LYS A 14 13.94 -1.83 -8.36
N GLU A 15 14.01 -1.77 -9.69
CA GLU A 15 13.42 -0.68 -10.46
C GLU A 15 11.90 -0.62 -10.27
N GLN A 16 11.23 -1.77 -10.32
CA GLN A 16 9.78 -1.82 -10.07
C GLN A 16 9.44 -1.36 -8.65
N LYS A 17 10.22 -1.78 -7.65
CA LYS A 17 10.01 -1.36 -6.26
C LYS A 17 10.19 0.15 -6.12
N ASP A 18 11.21 0.72 -6.73
CA ASP A 18 11.47 2.16 -6.69
C ASP A 18 10.34 2.94 -7.36
N THR A 19 9.85 2.46 -8.49
CA THR A 19 8.72 3.09 -9.20
C THR A 19 7.44 3.03 -8.39
N LEU A 20 7.15 1.87 -7.78
CA LEU A 20 5.97 1.74 -6.93
C LEU A 20 6.07 2.67 -5.72
N LYS A 21 7.21 2.72 -5.07
CA LYS A 21 7.45 3.60 -3.92
C LYS A 21 7.19 5.06 -4.31
N ALA A 22 7.65 5.50 -5.46
CA ALA A 22 7.43 6.87 -5.92
C ALA A 22 5.94 7.15 -6.17
N ARG A 23 5.22 6.20 -6.76
CA ARG A 23 3.77 6.30 -6.98
C ARG A 23 3.01 6.39 -5.65
N LEU A 24 3.34 5.53 -4.71
CA LEU A 24 2.71 5.51 -3.39
C LEU A 24 3.00 6.79 -2.60
N GLY A 25 4.21 7.34 -2.75
CA GLY A 25 4.58 8.60 -2.12
C GLY A 25 3.73 9.78 -2.60
N GLN A 26 3.34 9.78 -3.86
CA GLN A 26 2.40 10.76 -4.38
C GLN A 26 0.97 10.46 -3.97
N ASP A 27 0.58 9.19 -4.05
CA ASP A 27 -0.79 8.76 -3.78
C ASP A 27 -1.22 9.02 -2.34
N ILE A 28 -0.30 8.90 -1.37
CA ILE A 28 -0.64 9.09 0.05
C ILE A 28 -1.15 10.51 0.33
N ARG A 29 -0.85 11.47 -0.51
CA ARG A 29 -1.34 12.85 -0.39
C ARG A 29 -2.85 12.94 -0.56
N THR A 30 -3.49 11.89 -1.07
CA THR A 30 -4.95 11.77 -1.12
C THR A 30 -5.56 11.81 0.28
N ILE A 31 -4.84 11.34 1.29
CA ILE A 31 -5.24 11.48 2.69
C ILE A 31 -4.80 12.86 3.18
N PRO A 32 -5.74 13.73 3.57
CA PRO A 32 -5.40 15.08 4.02
C PRO A 32 -4.36 15.08 5.15
N GLY A 33 -3.35 15.89 5.01
CA GLY A 33 -2.28 16.03 6.00
C GLY A 33 -1.19 14.95 5.94
N LYS A 34 -1.27 14.01 5.01
CA LYS A 34 -0.24 12.97 4.82
C LYS A 34 0.65 13.32 3.64
N SER A 35 1.92 12.93 3.72
CA SER A 35 2.90 13.14 2.65
C SER A 35 3.97 12.08 2.69
N GLU A 36 4.76 12.01 1.62
CA GLU A 36 5.88 11.07 1.52
C GLU A 36 6.95 11.32 2.59
N ALA A 37 7.06 12.54 3.10
CA ALA A 37 8.04 12.89 4.13
C ALA A 37 7.92 12.00 5.39
N TRP A 38 6.72 11.47 5.67
CA TRP A 38 6.45 10.63 6.83
C TRP A 38 5.99 9.23 6.44
N LEU A 39 5.95 8.91 5.15
CA LEU A 39 5.48 7.63 4.66
C LEU A 39 6.58 6.58 4.78
N MET A 40 6.24 5.45 5.42
CA MET A 40 7.03 4.23 5.31
C MET A 40 6.36 3.30 4.32
N VAL A 41 7.13 2.81 3.36
CA VAL A 41 6.66 1.79 2.40
C VAL A 41 7.45 0.52 2.65
N VAL A 42 6.73 -0.57 2.90
CA VAL A 42 7.30 -1.90 3.06
C VAL A 42 6.81 -2.76 1.91
N ILE A 43 7.74 -3.39 1.18
CA ILE A 43 7.39 -4.26 0.05
C ILE A 43 7.90 -5.66 0.35
N ASN A 44 6.96 -6.60 0.50
CA ASN A 44 7.19 -8.02 0.64
C ASN A 44 6.78 -8.69 -0.66
N ASP A 45 7.74 -8.96 -1.53
CA ASP A 45 7.51 -9.56 -2.83
C ASP A 45 7.84 -11.05 -2.85
N GLY A 46 7.47 -11.73 -3.93
CA GLY A 46 7.79 -13.14 -4.12
C GLY A 46 7.13 -14.06 -3.10
N LEU A 47 5.99 -13.67 -2.54
CA LEU A 47 5.27 -14.45 -1.54
C LEU A 47 4.35 -15.47 -2.21
N ASP A 48 3.98 -16.50 -1.45
CA ASP A 48 2.92 -17.42 -1.85
C ASP A 48 1.59 -16.77 -1.47
N VAL A 49 0.83 -16.35 -2.48
CA VAL A 49 -0.48 -15.72 -2.29
C VAL A 49 -1.52 -16.50 -3.07
N TYR A 50 -2.54 -16.96 -2.35
CA TYR A 50 -3.67 -17.66 -2.94
C TYR A 50 -4.89 -16.76 -2.85
N PHE A 51 -5.50 -16.50 -3.99
CA PHE A 51 -6.73 -15.73 -4.03
C PHE A 51 -7.76 -16.51 -4.85
N GLN A 52 -8.93 -16.74 -4.27
CA GLN A 52 -9.98 -17.57 -4.86
C GLN A 52 -9.47 -18.96 -5.23
N GLY A 53 -8.56 -19.51 -4.41
CA GLY A 53 -7.96 -20.81 -4.64
C GLY A 53 -6.85 -20.86 -5.68
N ASP A 54 -6.53 -19.73 -6.33
CA ASP A 54 -5.51 -19.64 -7.38
C ASP A 54 -4.24 -18.99 -6.81
N GLY A 55 -3.15 -19.74 -6.80
CA GLY A 55 -1.84 -19.29 -6.36
C GLY A 55 -0.87 -18.96 -7.49
N ASP A 56 -1.29 -19.10 -8.75
CA ASP A 56 -0.42 -18.91 -9.92
C ASP A 56 -0.57 -17.52 -10.54
N THR A 57 -1.79 -16.98 -10.56
CA THR A 57 -2.05 -15.65 -11.10
C THR A 57 -1.61 -14.58 -10.10
N PRO A 58 -0.90 -13.53 -10.54
CA PRO A 58 -0.41 -12.49 -9.63
C PRO A 58 -1.52 -11.86 -8.79
N ALA A 59 -1.21 -11.61 -7.52
CA ALA A 59 -2.13 -11.00 -6.56
C ALA A 59 -1.36 -10.12 -5.58
N ALA A 60 -2.07 -9.21 -4.92
CA ALA A 60 -1.49 -8.37 -3.88
C ALA A 60 -2.48 -8.11 -2.76
N PHE A 61 -1.95 -8.06 -1.54
CA PHE A 61 -2.65 -7.58 -0.36
C PHE A 61 -1.89 -6.38 0.17
N ILE A 62 -2.57 -5.23 0.24
CA ILE A 62 -1.95 -3.98 0.62
C ILE A 62 -2.63 -3.47 1.88
N GLU A 63 -1.82 -3.14 2.88
CA GLU A 63 -2.29 -2.60 4.14
C GLU A 63 -1.82 -1.17 4.29
N VAL A 64 -2.77 -0.27 4.53
CA VAL A 64 -2.50 1.14 4.78
C VAL A 64 -2.85 1.43 6.23
N LYS A 65 -1.84 1.87 6.99
CA LYS A 65 -2.00 2.23 8.39
C LYS A 65 -1.70 3.71 8.54
N ILE A 66 -2.58 4.43 9.22
CA ILE A 66 -2.35 5.86 9.50
C ILE A 66 -2.52 6.14 10.98
N TYR A 67 -1.75 7.08 11.48
CA TYR A 67 -2.00 7.68 12.77
C TYR A 67 -3.11 8.74 12.62
N GLY A 68 -4.20 8.58 13.36
CA GLY A 68 -5.36 9.44 13.26
C GLY A 68 -6.45 8.87 12.36
N HIS A 69 -7.19 9.74 11.73
CA HIS A 69 -8.41 9.38 11.01
C HIS A 69 -8.45 10.00 9.62
N ALA A 70 -9.21 9.37 8.72
CA ALA A 70 -9.54 9.92 7.42
C ALA A 70 -10.98 9.55 7.06
N SER A 71 -11.56 10.24 6.07
CA SER A 71 -12.92 9.94 5.63
C SER A 71 -12.96 8.66 4.80
N PRO A 72 -14.10 7.94 4.77
CA PRO A 72 -14.27 6.82 3.85
C PRO A 72 -14.04 7.21 2.39
N GLU A 73 -14.40 8.43 2.00
CA GLU A 73 -14.21 8.94 0.64
C GLU A 73 -12.72 9.09 0.32
N ALA A 74 -11.91 9.55 1.27
CA ALA A 74 -10.47 9.66 1.07
C ALA A 74 -9.83 8.28 0.92
N PHE A 75 -10.24 7.32 1.73
CA PHE A 75 -9.78 5.94 1.62
C PHE A 75 -10.19 5.31 0.29
N ASP A 76 -11.43 5.53 -0.14
CA ASP A 76 -11.90 5.00 -1.42
C ASP A 76 -11.07 5.57 -2.58
N ALA A 77 -10.81 6.86 -2.58
CA ALA A 77 -9.98 7.50 -3.60
C ALA A 77 -8.54 6.94 -3.59
N LEU A 78 -7.99 6.72 -2.41
CA LEU A 78 -6.65 6.13 -2.28
C LEU A 78 -6.62 4.69 -2.79
N THR A 79 -7.66 3.90 -2.53
CA THR A 79 -7.76 2.53 -3.03
C THR A 79 -7.65 2.48 -4.55
N GLY A 80 -8.34 3.37 -5.25
CA GLY A 80 -8.27 3.44 -6.72
C GLY A 80 -6.87 3.75 -7.21
N LYS A 81 -6.17 4.68 -6.54
CA LYS A 81 -4.81 5.07 -6.92
C LYS A 81 -3.80 3.96 -6.63
N ILE A 82 -3.87 3.33 -5.47
CA ILE A 82 -2.98 2.21 -5.12
C ILE A 82 -3.19 1.05 -6.08
N THR A 83 -4.44 0.71 -6.36
CA THR A 83 -4.75 -0.38 -7.29
C THR A 83 -4.20 -0.09 -8.69
N ALA A 84 -4.35 1.15 -9.18
CA ALA A 84 -3.77 1.55 -10.45
C ALA A 84 -2.24 1.45 -10.45
N ALA A 85 -1.60 1.83 -9.35
CA ALA A 85 -0.15 1.77 -9.23
C ALA A 85 0.37 0.32 -9.31
N VAL A 86 -0.23 -0.61 -8.57
CA VAL A 86 0.22 -2.00 -8.61
C VAL A 86 -0.12 -2.67 -9.93
N HIS A 87 -1.24 -2.30 -10.56
CA HIS A 87 -1.55 -2.76 -11.91
C HIS A 87 -0.50 -2.29 -12.92
N ASP A 88 -0.17 -1.01 -12.91
CA ASP A 88 0.77 -0.43 -13.88
C ASP A 88 2.18 -0.96 -13.68
N VAL A 89 2.63 -1.09 -12.44
CA VAL A 89 4.02 -1.46 -12.13
C VAL A 89 4.23 -2.97 -12.12
N PHE A 90 3.30 -3.73 -11.53
CA PHE A 90 3.46 -5.18 -11.33
C PHE A 90 2.60 -6.02 -12.27
N ALA A 91 1.79 -5.41 -13.12
CA ALA A 91 0.86 -6.12 -14.03
C ALA A 91 -0.10 -7.04 -13.27
N ILE A 92 -0.57 -6.61 -12.10
CA ILE A 92 -1.57 -7.34 -11.33
C ILE A 92 -2.96 -6.86 -11.74
N ASP A 93 -3.85 -7.80 -12.05
CA ASP A 93 -5.25 -7.49 -12.34
C ASP A 93 -5.88 -6.80 -11.12
N PRO A 94 -6.56 -5.65 -11.30
CA PRO A 94 -7.24 -4.98 -10.19
C PRO A 94 -8.19 -5.88 -9.40
N GLY A 95 -8.80 -6.87 -10.05
CA GLY A 95 -9.66 -7.86 -9.40
C GLY A 95 -8.92 -8.83 -8.48
N ARG A 96 -7.58 -8.74 -8.41
CA ARG A 96 -6.74 -9.57 -7.54
C ARG A 96 -5.93 -8.73 -6.55
N VAL A 97 -6.44 -7.54 -6.23
CA VAL A 97 -5.80 -6.61 -5.30
C VAL A 97 -6.78 -6.30 -4.16
N TYR A 98 -6.37 -6.58 -2.93
CA TYR A 98 -7.06 -6.09 -1.73
C TYR A 98 -6.28 -4.93 -1.15
N VAL A 99 -7.02 -3.92 -0.67
CA VAL A 99 -6.45 -2.80 0.09
C VAL A 99 -7.21 -2.71 1.41
N LYS A 100 -6.49 -2.78 2.50
CA LYS A 100 -7.05 -2.71 3.85
C LYS A 100 -6.52 -1.47 4.55
N TYR A 101 -7.37 -0.83 5.38
CA TYR A 101 -7.02 0.37 6.13
C TYR A 101 -7.12 0.13 7.63
N GLU A 102 -6.18 0.70 8.37
CA GLU A 102 -6.23 0.74 9.83
C GLU A 102 -5.95 2.16 10.30
N GLU A 103 -6.83 2.67 11.16
CA GLU A 103 -6.63 3.92 11.88
C GLU A 103 -6.05 3.58 13.24
N VAL A 104 -4.88 4.13 13.56
CA VAL A 104 -4.08 3.74 14.72
C VAL A 104 -4.06 4.90 15.72
N GLU A 105 -4.40 4.61 16.98
CA GLU A 105 -4.41 5.60 18.05
C GLU A 105 -3.04 5.80 18.71
N ASN A 106 -2.26 4.73 18.79
CA ASN A 106 -0.96 4.76 19.44
C ASN A 106 0.13 4.49 18.42
N TRP A 107 0.96 5.51 18.18
CA TRP A 107 2.03 5.43 17.18
C TRP A 107 3.33 5.93 17.79
N GLY A 108 4.37 5.10 17.75
CA GLY A 108 5.69 5.44 18.23
C GLY A 108 6.61 5.93 17.12
N PHE A 109 7.35 6.97 17.40
CA PHE A 109 8.38 7.47 16.51
C PHE A 109 9.52 8.06 17.34
N ASN A 110 10.73 7.75 16.95
CA ASN A 110 11.95 8.28 17.56
C ASN A 110 11.98 8.10 19.10
N GLY A 111 11.47 6.95 19.55
CA GLY A 111 11.58 6.53 20.96
C GLY A 111 10.42 6.96 21.86
N SER A 112 9.40 7.63 21.34
CA SER A 112 8.22 7.98 22.13
C SER A 112 6.96 8.02 21.24
N ASN A 113 5.82 7.98 21.89
CA ASN A 113 4.54 8.04 21.17
C ASN A 113 4.06 9.47 20.99
N PHE A 114 3.26 9.62 19.96
CA PHE A 114 2.51 10.87 19.74
C PHE A 114 1.35 10.99 20.70
#